data_c1a4488547d14bdcbc08436101b357d2
#
_entry.id   c1a4488547d14bdcbc08436101b357d2
#
_cell.length_a   1.000
_cell.length_b   1.000
_cell.length_c   1.000
_cell.angle_alpha   90.00
_cell.angle_beta   90.00
_cell.angle_gamma   90.00
#
_symmetry.space_group_name_H-M   'P 1'
#
loop_
_entity.id
_entity.type
_entity.pdbx_description
1 polymer ?
#
loop_
_entity_poly.entity_id
_entity_poly.type
_entity_poly.pdbx_seq_one_letter_code
_entity_poly.pdbx_strand_id
1 'polypeptide(L)'
;VRAAALAKLGAAGAKVLYDVGAGTGSVSVELSLMAGQADVYAIECEEKAVELIGKNRERFGCGNLHVVFGKAPQALDSLPAPDAVFIGGTKGNLPEILSILFEKNPSVRIVVTAILLETALQACESLEAFTSKPAEIMQLQVSRSKKAGKGHMLCANNPIFLISAGGCADE
;
A
#
# COMPACT_ATOMS: atom_id res chain seq x y z
N VAL A 1 1.68 10.33 -6.13
CA VAL A 1 0.87 9.43 -5.29
C VAL A 1 1.77 8.45 -4.55
N ARG A 2 2.51 7.56 -5.27
CA ARG A 2 3.33 6.50 -4.67
C ARG A 2 4.31 7.04 -3.62
N ALA A 3 5.11 8.06 -3.94
CA ALA A 3 6.03 8.67 -2.98
C ALA A 3 5.34 9.19 -1.70
N ALA A 4 4.14 9.78 -1.84
CA ALA A 4 3.37 10.22 -0.68
C ALA A 4 2.84 9.05 0.16
N ALA A 5 2.40 7.97 -0.48
CA ALA A 5 1.97 6.75 0.21
C ALA A 5 3.13 6.12 1.00
N LEU A 6 4.31 6.03 0.40
CA LEU A 6 5.51 5.51 1.06
C LEU A 6 5.97 6.39 2.23
N ALA A 7 5.90 7.71 2.07
CA ALA A 7 6.18 8.64 3.18
C ALA A 7 5.20 8.46 4.34
N LYS A 8 3.90 8.29 4.06
CA LYS A 8 2.89 8.04 5.09
C LYS A 8 3.01 6.65 5.73
N LEU A 9 3.55 5.69 5.00
CA LEU A 9 3.79 4.35 5.54
C LEU A 9 4.87 4.33 6.62
N GLY A 10 5.86 5.23 6.52
CA GLY A 10 6.89 5.37 7.55
C GLY A 10 7.73 4.10 7.72
N ALA A 11 8.21 3.51 6.61
CA ALA A 11 8.89 2.22 6.61
C ALA A 11 10.31 2.23 7.25
N ALA A 12 10.75 3.38 7.80
CA ALA A 12 12.06 3.48 8.44
C ALA A 12 12.12 2.61 9.69
N GLY A 13 13.07 1.67 9.74
CA GLY A 13 13.23 0.74 10.85
C GLY A 13 12.27 -0.45 10.86
N ALA A 14 11.31 -0.53 9.94
CA ALA A 14 10.47 -1.70 9.77
C ALA A 14 11.29 -2.92 9.34
N LYS A 15 10.89 -4.10 9.81
CA LYS A 15 11.50 -5.40 9.46
C LYS A 15 10.63 -6.16 8.45
N VAL A 16 9.33 -6.01 8.54
CA VAL A 16 8.35 -6.71 7.69
C VAL A 16 7.37 -5.70 7.12
N LEU A 17 7.29 -5.65 5.80
CA LEU A 17 6.43 -4.75 5.04
C LEU A 17 5.52 -5.54 4.09
N TYR A 18 4.25 -5.13 4.00
CA TYR A 18 3.32 -5.73 3.05
C TYR A 18 2.85 -4.72 2.00
N ASP A 19 2.65 -5.22 0.79
CA ASP A 19 1.95 -4.54 -0.31
C ASP A 19 0.78 -5.43 -0.73
N VAL A 20 -0.43 -5.11 -0.25
CA VAL A 20 -1.64 -5.89 -0.49
C VAL A 20 -2.38 -5.37 -1.72
N GLY A 21 -2.59 -6.25 -2.68
CA GLY A 21 -3.07 -5.87 -4.02
C GLY A 21 -1.97 -5.18 -4.81
N ALA A 22 -0.80 -5.81 -4.87
CA ALA A 22 0.45 -5.21 -5.36
C ALA A 22 0.41 -4.83 -6.86
N GLY A 23 -0.49 -5.44 -7.64
CA GLY A 23 -0.65 -5.16 -9.06
C GLY A 23 0.65 -5.35 -9.83
N THR A 24 1.22 -4.27 -10.35
CA THR A 24 2.51 -4.32 -11.08
C THR A 24 3.73 -4.44 -10.17
N GLY A 25 3.57 -4.41 -8.85
CA GLY A 25 4.64 -4.42 -7.87
C GLY A 25 5.42 -3.11 -7.76
N SER A 26 4.88 -2.02 -8.27
CA SER A 26 5.61 -0.74 -8.28
C SER A 26 5.83 -0.15 -6.89
N VAL A 27 4.92 -0.39 -5.94
CA VAL A 27 5.08 -0.02 -4.53
C VAL A 27 6.03 -1.00 -3.86
N SER A 28 5.84 -2.30 -4.08
CA SER A 28 6.69 -3.37 -3.53
C SER A 28 8.18 -3.18 -3.87
N VAL A 29 8.49 -2.85 -5.14
CA VAL A 29 9.86 -2.58 -5.59
C VAL A 29 10.45 -1.36 -4.89
N GLU A 30 9.71 -0.24 -4.80
CA GLU A 30 10.21 0.94 -4.08
C GLU A 30 10.40 0.67 -2.59
N LEU A 31 9.48 -0.06 -1.93
CA LEU A 31 9.64 -0.50 -0.55
C LEU A 31 10.91 -1.33 -0.37
N SER A 32 11.12 -2.32 -1.24
CA SER A 32 12.32 -3.17 -1.22
C SER A 32 13.62 -2.36 -1.33
N LEU A 33 13.66 -1.41 -2.25
CA LEU A 33 14.84 -0.55 -2.46
C LEU A 33 15.07 0.44 -1.31
N MET A 34 13.99 0.98 -0.72
CA MET A 34 14.08 1.96 0.37
C MET A 34 14.40 1.34 1.72
N ALA A 35 13.80 0.19 2.00
CA ALA A 35 13.87 -0.45 3.32
C ALA A 35 15.04 -1.43 3.49
N GLY A 36 15.83 -1.66 2.45
CA GLY A 36 17.10 -2.40 2.39
C GLY A 36 17.18 -3.73 3.15
N GLN A 37 16.97 -3.73 4.44
CA GLN A 37 17.05 -4.91 5.33
C GLN A 37 15.67 -5.51 5.69
N ALA A 38 14.56 -4.84 5.33
CA ALA A 38 13.23 -5.33 5.61
C ALA A 38 12.79 -6.37 4.57
N ASP A 39 12.10 -7.41 5.00
CA ASP A 39 11.38 -8.31 4.11
C ASP A 39 10.11 -7.66 3.61
N VAL A 40 9.94 -7.59 2.29
CA VAL A 40 8.77 -7.02 1.64
C VAL A 40 7.94 -8.12 1.01
N TYR A 41 6.68 -8.23 1.39
CA TYR A 41 5.75 -9.21 0.85
C TYR A 41 4.76 -8.52 -0.10
N ALA A 42 4.85 -8.87 -1.39
CA ALA A 42 3.90 -8.42 -2.42
C ALA A 42 2.81 -9.47 -2.59
N ILE A 43 1.61 -9.17 -2.13
CA ILE A 43 0.45 -10.08 -2.18
C ILE A 43 -0.43 -9.71 -3.37
N GLU A 44 -0.62 -10.64 -4.31
CA GLU A 44 -1.39 -10.42 -5.52
C GLU A 44 -2.08 -11.72 -5.97
N CYS A 45 -3.30 -11.61 -6.47
CA CYS A 45 -4.12 -12.75 -6.86
C CYS A 45 -4.26 -12.92 -8.39
N GLU A 46 -3.80 -11.97 -9.17
CA GLU A 46 -3.80 -12.04 -10.64
C GLU A 46 -2.48 -12.60 -11.14
N GLU A 47 -2.50 -13.77 -11.77
CA GLU A 47 -1.31 -14.50 -12.22
C GLU A 47 -0.38 -13.65 -13.08
N LYS A 48 -0.95 -12.90 -14.05
CA LYS A 48 -0.18 -12.00 -14.93
C LYS A 48 0.52 -10.86 -14.16
N ALA A 49 -0.11 -10.38 -13.09
CA ALA A 49 0.47 -9.35 -12.23
C ALA A 49 1.61 -9.95 -11.39
N VAL A 50 1.44 -11.15 -10.85
CA VAL A 50 2.47 -11.90 -10.12
C VAL A 50 3.72 -12.13 -10.98
N GLU A 51 3.54 -12.55 -12.24
CA GLU A 51 4.66 -12.69 -13.20
C GLU A 51 5.39 -11.36 -13.43
N LEU A 52 4.63 -10.26 -13.53
CA LEU A 52 5.21 -8.94 -13.72
C LEU A 52 5.98 -8.47 -12.48
N ILE A 53 5.46 -8.73 -11.28
CA ILE A 53 6.19 -8.46 -10.02
C ILE A 53 7.52 -9.24 -10.02
N GLY A 54 7.51 -10.52 -10.39
CA GLY A 54 8.70 -11.34 -10.49
C GLY A 54 9.75 -10.75 -11.44
N LYS A 55 9.35 -10.36 -12.63
CA LYS A 55 10.23 -9.69 -13.62
C LYS A 55 10.78 -8.36 -13.09
N ASN A 56 9.97 -7.56 -12.41
CA ASN A 56 10.41 -6.31 -11.80
C ASN A 56 11.38 -6.57 -10.63
N ARG A 57 11.10 -7.56 -9.78
CA ARG A 57 12.00 -8.01 -8.71
C ARG A 57 13.40 -8.31 -9.24
N GLU A 58 13.50 -9.13 -10.30
CA GLU A 58 14.77 -9.47 -10.93
C GLU A 58 15.43 -8.24 -11.55
N ARG A 59 14.69 -7.46 -12.33
CA ARG A 59 15.20 -6.28 -13.02
C ARG A 59 15.80 -5.23 -12.09
N PHE A 60 15.22 -5.05 -10.92
CA PHE A 60 15.64 -4.05 -9.93
C PHE A 60 16.53 -4.64 -8.82
N GLY A 61 16.83 -5.94 -8.84
CA GLY A 61 17.68 -6.59 -7.85
C GLY A 61 17.10 -6.62 -6.44
N CYS A 62 15.78 -6.72 -6.34
CA CYS A 62 15.04 -6.70 -5.05
C CYS A 62 15.10 -8.07 -4.37
N GLY A 63 16.24 -8.43 -3.77
CA GLY A 63 16.44 -9.74 -3.12
C GLY A 63 15.53 -9.98 -1.91
N ASN A 64 15.12 -8.93 -1.21
CA ASN A 64 14.25 -8.93 -0.04
C ASN A 64 12.76 -8.82 -0.39
N LEU A 65 12.38 -8.86 -1.67
CA LEU A 65 11.00 -8.84 -2.14
C LEU A 65 10.49 -10.27 -2.33
N HIS A 66 9.48 -10.66 -1.56
CA HIS A 66 8.80 -11.96 -1.62
C HIS A 66 7.46 -11.81 -2.34
N VAL A 67 7.27 -12.56 -3.41
CA VAL A 67 6.02 -12.53 -4.19
C VAL A 67 5.09 -13.61 -3.68
N VAL A 68 3.90 -13.24 -3.21
CA VAL A 68 2.89 -14.13 -2.65
C VAL A 68 1.70 -14.17 -3.59
N PHE A 69 1.53 -15.29 -4.28
CA PHE A 69 0.35 -15.53 -5.11
C PHE A 69 -0.82 -15.96 -4.23
N GLY A 70 -1.84 -15.15 -4.15
CA GLY A 70 -3.03 -15.43 -3.37
C GLY A 70 -3.90 -14.22 -3.13
N LYS A 71 -5.13 -14.48 -2.69
CA LYS A 71 -6.09 -13.45 -2.37
C LYS A 71 -6.05 -13.15 -0.86
N ALA A 72 -5.92 -11.87 -0.49
CA ALA A 72 -6.14 -11.44 0.88
C ALA A 72 -7.66 -11.54 1.23
N PRO A 73 -8.02 -11.93 2.45
CA PRO A 73 -7.14 -12.09 3.63
C PRO A 73 -6.37 -13.41 3.73
N GLN A 74 -6.82 -14.51 3.10
CA GLN A 74 -6.27 -15.86 3.28
C GLN A 74 -4.76 -15.96 3.03
N ALA A 75 -4.27 -15.22 2.03
CA ALA A 75 -2.84 -15.20 1.70
C ALA A 75 -1.96 -14.56 2.80
N LEU A 76 -2.57 -13.91 3.80
CA LEU A 76 -1.86 -13.28 4.90
C LEU A 76 -1.59 -14.22 6.08
N ASP A 77 -2.33 -15.34 6.20
CA ASP A 77 -2.35 -16.19 7.39
C ASP A 77 -0.97 -16.71 7.78
N SER A 78 -0.19 -17.20 6.82
CA SER A 78 1.13 -17.81 7.04
C SER A 78 2.29 -16.80 7.06
N LEU A 79 2.03 -15.53 6.78
CA LEU A 79 3.09 -14.53 6.72
C LEU A 79 3.46 -14.01 8.11
N PRO A 80 4.70 -13.52 8.32
CA PRO A 80 5.13 -12.94 9.59
C PRO A 80 4.33 -11.68 9.92
N ALA A 81 4.26 -11.28 11.20
CA ALA A 81 3.58 -10.05 11.61
C ALA A 81 4.19 -8.82 10.93
N PRO A 82 3.41 -7.97 10.23
CA PRO A 82 3.93 -6.81 9.54
C PRO A 82 4.09 -5.61 10.47
N ASP A 83 5.13 -4.82 10.25
CA ASP A 83 5.30 -3.51 10.91
C ASP A 83 4.50 -2.43 10.18
N ALA A 84 4.47 -2.49 8.85
CA ALA A 84 3.68 -1.58 8.05
C ALA A 84 3.10 -2.24 6.79
N VAL A 85 1.90 -1.81 6.40
CA VAL A 85 1.14 -2.39 5.29
C VAL A 85 0.59 -1.30 4.38
N PHE A 86 0.94 -1.38 3.12
CA PHE A 86 0.28 -0.64 2.06
C PHE A 86 -0.85 -1.49 1.46
N ILE A 87 -2.03 -0.90 1.28
CA ILE A 87 -3.19 -1.56 0.69
C ILE A 87 -3.62 -0.79 -0.56
N GLY A 88 -3.28 -1.35 -1.73
CA GLY A 88 -3.60 -0.79 -3.04
C GLY A 88 -4.93 -1.28 -3.63
N GLY A 89 -5.42 -2.43 -3.16
CA GLY A 89 -6.67 -3.02 -3.60
C GLY A 89 -7.10 -4.19 -2.71
N THR A 90 -8.39 -4.23 -2.36
CA THR A 90 -8.95 -5.22 -1.42
C THR A 90 -10.00 -6.13 -2.03
N LYS A 91 -10.49 -5.78 -3.22
CA LYS A 91 -11.66 -6.46 -3.84
C LYS A 91 -12.86 -6.58 -2.86
N GLY A 92 -13.05 -5.58 -1.99
CA GLY A 92 -14.15 -5.51 -1.03
C GLY A 92 -13.92 -6.16 0.34
N ASN A 93 -12.73 -6.75 0.59
CA ASN A 93 -12.44 -7.49 1.85
C ASN A 93 -11.60 -6.67 2.84
N LEU A 94 -11.71 -5.34 2.83
CA LEU A 94 -10.90 -4.49 3.71
C LEU A 94 -11.07 -4.81 5.20
N PRO A 95 -12.29 -4.94 5.75
CA PRO A 95 -12.48 -5.22 7.18
C PRO A 95 -11.80 -6.51 7.64
N GLU A 96 -11.91 -7.59 6.86
CA GLU A 96 -11.32 -8.88 7.19
C GLU A 96 -9.79 -8.83 7.10
N ILE A 97 -9.25 -8.09 6.11
CA ILE A 97 -7.81 -7.85 5.99
C ILE A 97 -7.29 -7.10 7.22
N LEU A 98 -7.97 -6.02 7.63
CA LEU A 98 -7.60 -5.24 8.81
C LEU A 98 -7.65 -6.08 10.09
N SER A 99 -8.69 -6.92 10.26
CA SER A 99 -8.80 -7.80 11.42
C SER A 99 -7.56 -8.69 11.58
N ILE A 100 -7.11 -9.35 10.50
CA ILE A 100 -5.91 -10.20 10.53
C ILE A 100 -4.64 -9.38 10.80
N LEU A 101 -4.52 -8.21 10.18
CA LEU A 101 -3.33 -7.37 10.34
C LEU A 101 -3.17 -6.87 11.77
N PHE A 102 -4.26 -6.37 12.39
CA PHE A 102 -4.24 -5.91 13.78
C PHE A 102 -4.15 -7.06 14.80
N GLU A 103 -4.64 -8.27 14.47
CA GLU A 103 -4.41 -9.47 15.27
C GLU A 103 -2.93 -9.87 15.27
N LYS A 104 -2.27 -9.81 14.11
CA LYS A 104 -0.83 -10.09 13.99
C LYS A 104 0.05 -9.04 14.67
N ASN A 105 -0.29 -7.78 14.52
CA ASN A 105 0.43 -6.64 15.13
C ASN A 105 -0.54 -5.50 15.45
N PRO A 106 -0.94 -5.32 16.73
CA PRO A 106 -1.82 -4.23 17.15
C PRO A 106 -1.26 -2.82 16.88
N SER A 107 0.05 -2.70 16.69
CA SER A 107 0.74 -1.44 16.38
C SER A 107 1.08 -1.27 14.89
N VAL A 108 0.51 -2.10 14.02
CA VAL A 108 0.79 -2.04 12.58
C VAL A 108 0.43 -0.68 11.99
N ARG A 109 1.34 -0.11 11.19
CA ARG A 109 1.06 1.11 10.41
C ARG A 109 0.37 0.73 9.11
N ILE A 110 -0.78 1.33 8.80
CA ILE A 110 -1.54 1.02 7.60
C ILE A 110 -1.75 2.27 6.75
N VAL A 111 -1.56 2.12 5.44
CA VAL A 111 -1.89 3.11 4.42
C VAL A 111 -2.75 2.47 3.36
N VAL A 112 -3.97 2.97 3.19
CA VAL A 112 -4.92 2.52 2.16
C VAL A 112 -5.02 3.58 1.07
N THR A 113 -5.08 3.17 -0.19
CA THR A 113 -5.39 4.07 -1.30
C THR A 113 -6.81 3.86 -1.81
N ALA A 114 -7.52 4.94 -2.09
CA ALA A 114 -8.85 4.92 -2.68
C ALA A 114 -9.01 6.01 -3.76
N ILE A 115 -9.80 5.70 -4.80
CA ILE A 115 -10.17 6.66 -5.85
C ILE A 115 -11.59 7.17 -5.59
N LEU A 116 -12.48 6.29 -5.12
CA LEU A 116 -13.86 6.63 -4.79
C LEU A 116 -13.95 7.19 -3.37
N LEU A 117 -14.77 8.21 -3.19
CA LEU A 117 -15.00 8.82 -1.88
C LEU A 117 -15.63 7.83 -0.90
N GLU A 118 -16.56 7.01 -1.37
CA GLU A 118 -17.22 5.97 -0.57
C GLU A 118 -16.20 4.95 -0.05
N THR A 119 -15.25 4.54 -0.90
CA THR A 119 -14.15 3.64 -0.49
C THR A 119 -13.24 4.31 0.54
N ALA A 120 -12.97 5.59 0.39
CA ALA A 120 -12.14 6.33 1.34
C ALA A 120 -12.81 6.44 2.71
N LEU A 121 -14.11 6.75 2.75
CA LEU A 121 -14.88 6.82 4.00
C LEU A 121 -14.98 5.44 4.67
N GLN A 122 -15.29 4.39 3.90
CA GLN A 122 -15.31 3.03 4.42
C GLN A 122 -13.95 2.60 4.98
N ALA A 123 -12.85 2.97 4.32
CA ALA A 123 -11.51 2.68 4.81
C ALA A 123 -11.20 3.42 6.12
N CYS A 124 -11.63 4.68 6.25
CA CYS A 124 -11.50 5.46 7.47
C CYS A 124 -12.25 4.81 8.63
N GLU A 125 -13.54 4.53 8.47
CA GLU A 125 -14.39 3.88 9.48
C GLU A 125 -13.82 2.51 9.89
N SER A 126 -13.37 1.72 8.88
CA SER A 126 -12.80 0.39 9.15
C SER A 126 -11.49 0.46 9.94
N LEU A 127 -10.62 1.44 9.68
CA LEU A 127 -9.37 1.64 10.42
C LEU A 127 -9.63 2.15 11.84
N GLU A 128 -10.56 3.07 12.01
CA GLU A 128 -10.91 3.64 13.32
C GLU A 128 -11.53 2.62 14.28
N ALA A 129 -12.09 1.52 13.76
CA ALA A 129 -12.55 0.40 14.58
C ALA A 129 -11.41 -0.35 15.31
N PHE A 130 -10.17 -0.23 14.83
CA PHE A 130 -8.99 -0.91 15.39
C PHE A 130 -7.98 0.04 16.06
N THR A 131 -8.13 1.35 15.88
CA THR A 131 -7.16 2.34 16.38
C THR A 131 -7.79 3.29 17.37
N SER A 132 -7.03 3.70 18.39
CA SER A 132 -7.49 4.70 19.38
C SER A 132 -7.42 6.14 18.87
N LYS A 133 -6.64 6.38 17.80
CA LYS A 133 -6.50 7.68 17.16
C LYS A 133 -7.30 7.70 15.85
N PRO A 134 -7.87 8.85 15.47
CA PRO A 134 -8.58 8.96 14.21
C PRO A 134 -7.65 8.69 13.02
N ALA A 135 -8.20 8.10 11.96
CA ALA A 135 -7.48 7.91 10.72
C ALA A 135 -7.27 9.27 10.03
N GLU A 136 -6.08 9.47 9.46
CA GLU A 136 -5.79 10.65 8.65
C GLU A 136 -6.24 10.40 7.21
N ILE A 137 -6.99 11.32 6.63
CA ILE A 137 -7.37 11.32 5.22
C ILE A 137 -6.63 12.43 4.49
N MET A 138 -5.81 12.06 3.52
CA MET A 138 -5.13 13.00 2.62
C MET A 138 -5.65 12.84 1.20
N GLN A 139 -6.02 13.94 0.56
CA GLN A 139 -6.33 13.95 -0.88
C GLN A 139 -5.13 14.44 -1.67
N LEU A 140 -4.77 13.71 -2.72
CA LEU A 140 -3.73 14.06 -3.66
C LEU A 140 -4.31 14.30 -5.05
N GLN A 141 -4.04 15.49 -5.60
CA GLN A 141 -4.39 15.83 -6.98
C GLN A 141 -3.11 16.09 -7.77
N VAL A 142 -2.98 15.42 -8.92
CA VAL A 142 -1.83 15.57 -9.81
C VAL A 142 -2.30 15.95 -11.20
N SER A 143 -1.77 17.05 -11.71
CA SER A 143 -1.93 17.44 -13.12
C SER A 143 -0.58 17.32 -13.81
N ARG A 144 -0.59 16.83 -15.05
CA ARG A 144 0.60 16.73 -15.89
C ARG A 144 0.45 17.59 -17.11
N SER A 145 1.52 18.26 -17.52
CA SER A 145 1.51 19.01 -18.77
C SER A 145 1.58 18.07 -19.98
N LYS A 146 0.78 18.38 -21.00
CA LYS A 146 0.84 17.76 -22.32
C LYS A 146 1.04 18.84 -23.36
N LYS A 147 1.92 18.63 -24.34
CA LYS A 147 2.15 19.56 -25.44
C LYS A 147 0.89 19.65 -26.29
N ALA A 148 0.44 20.89 -26.57
CA ALA A 148 -0.71 21.19 -27.41
C ALA A 148 -0.33 22.35 -28.35
N GLY A 149 -0.02 22.04 -29.60
CA GLY A 149 0.51 23.01 -30.55
C GLY A 149 1.81 23.67 -30.08
N LYS A 150 1.81 24.99 -29.95
CA LYS A 150 2.96 25.78 -29.44
C LYS A 150 2.96 25.94 -27.90
N GLY A 151 1.90 25.52 -27.22
CA GLY A 151 1.74 25.66 -25.78
C GLY A 151 1.72 24.32 -25.02
N HIS A 152 1.40 24.38 -23.72
CA HIS A 152 1.22 23.24 -22.85
C HIS A 152 -0.16 23.32 -22.18
N MET A 153 -0.85 22.21 -22.18
CA MET A 153 -2.13 22.04 -21.49
C MET A 153 -1.93 21.17 -20.27
N LEU A 154 -2.58 21.49 -19.15
CA LEU A 154 -2.60 20.63 -17.97
C LEU A 154 -3.72 19.61 -18.11
N CYS A 155 -3.37 18.34 -17.94
CA CYS A 155 -4.31 17.23 -17.86
C CYS A 155 -4.36 16.76 -16.41
N ALA A 156 -5.50 16.93 -15.74
CA ALA A 156 -5.71 16.46 -14.39
C ALA A 156 -5.94 14.94 -14.40
N ASN A 157 -5.31 14.23 -13.46
CA ASN A 157 -5.70 12.89 -13.11
C ASN A 157 -6.83 12.93 -12.07
N ASN A 158 -7.54 11.83 -11.90
CA ASN A 158 -8.48 11.71 -10.78
C ASN A 158 -7.73 11.94 -9.46
N PRO A 159 -8.35 12.65 -8.49
CA PRO A 159 -7.83 12.71 -7.15
C PRO A 159 -7.73 11.29 -6.56
N ILE A 160 -6.74 11.09 -5.70
CA ILE A 160 -6.57 9.85 -4.95
C ILE A 160 -6.57 10.19 -3.48
N PHE A 161 -7.28 9.41 -2.69
CA PHE A 161 -7.27 9.49 -1.24
C PHE A 161 -6.23 8.52 -0.69
N LEU A 162 -5.45 8.99 0.28
CA LEU A 162 -4.61 8.18 1.14
C LEU A 162 -5.21 8.24 2.54
N ILE A 163 -5.57 7.08 3.07
CA ILE A 163 -6.09 6.92 4.42
C ILE A 163 -5.02 6.20 5.23
N SER A 164 -4.60 6.78 6.34
CA SER A 164 -3.54 6.21 7.15
C SER A 164 -3.88 6.19 8.63
N ALA A 165 -3.55 5.06 9.29
CA ALA A 165 -3.75 4.87 10.72
C ALA A 165 -2.74 3.89 11.31
N GLY A 166 -2.70 3.76 12.64
CA GLY A 166 -1.80 2.86 13.36
C GLY A 166 -0.35 3.36 13.40
N GLY A 167 0.55 2.47 13.80
CA GLY A 167 1.96 2.80 14.06
C GLY A 167 2.14 3.44 15.44
N CYS A 168 3.37 3.40 15.97
CA CYS A 168 3.74 4.27 17.07
C CYS A 168 3.66 5.71 16.56
N ALA A 169 2.85 6.53 17.20
CA ALA A 169 2.79 7.95 16.85
C ALA A 169 4.17 8.55 17.05
N ASP A 170 4.77 9.01 15.95
CA ASP A 170 5.79 10.03 16.06
C ASP A 170 5.11 11.25 16.70
N GLU A 171 5.57 11.62 17.88
CA GLU A 171 5.20 12.85 18.57
C GLU A 171 5.69 14.07 17.79
#